data_cce898764f725b3bda716dafde6bf933
#
_entry.id   cce898764f725b3bda716dafde6bf933
#
_cell.length_a   1.000
_cell.length_b   1.000
_cell.length_c   1.000
_cell.angle_alpha   90.00
_cell.angle_beta   90.00
_cell.angle_gamma   90.00
#
_symmetry.space_group_name_H-M   'P 1'
#
loop_
_entity.id
_entity.type
_entity.pdbx_description
1 polymer ?
#
loop_
_entity_poly.entity_id
_entity_poly.type
_entity_poly.pdbx_seq_one_letter_code
_entity_poly.pdbx_strand_id
1 'polypeptide(L)'
;MKKFAIPILTAFVILLLVFLHQLSILQEKPDESWSRTVDLNVAAQDNQIFTQKQDDQTTLYFSGDPVRKVTVNEQLDVATEDLSYAVPEGYSFYVDDQQAIYKKKDALVYSTNGKEETIAENIEGLNASDNGIVAWSRHQLYFITPEGTIESATKLSSYIKNAVLTEDGKALLYVQSDAMNQFFTLEQGADPELVYEIALSSGELFSNLQAIYTDKGLVFTYTAFATRQGARIVNTYYGESIDGETAEVNLLKIANAETGDDFTKPNYFSLNEINGVPHLLFSANGEISPKRDVISIYEATQQNGEWVASRRSTSEELSIRPVSVSESSVIWMDKEKSGFVLHGSTTSPEVVKSSNATTGQDLKIALFYTFTAVVGMFAMLAFSFGFLILPAVGLMYLYFANTTAIEQDKQWVEWTIVLLCVGSQMIFLPSILDGPFQYLAPTYLTFQGAAYVWPIIIFLVSFMISRFGQDQEWTILQRTSYQLGLNLGILIFLLGPYIL
;
A
#
# COMPACT_ATOMS: atom_id res chain seq x y z
N MET A 1 -47.81 13.74 10.62
CA MET A 1 -46.46 13.43 11.14
C MET A 1 -46.02 11.98 10.88
N LYS A 2 -46.85 10.94 11.10
CA LYS A 2 -46.50 9.53 10.88
C LYS A 2 -46.04 9.21 9.45
N LYS A 3 -46.56 9.87 8.42
CA LYS A 3 -46.27 9.65 6.99
C LYS A 3 -44.79 9.91 6.63
N PHE A 4 -44.10 10.81 7.34
CA PHE A 4 -42.68 11.16 7.12
C PHE A 4 -41.75 10.53 8.14
N ALA A 5 -42.26 10.10 9.29
CA ALA A 5 -41.42 9.56 10.37
C ALA A 5 -40.70 8.24 9.96
N ILE A 6 -41.45 7.34 9.30
CA ILE A 6 -40.87 6.05 8.87
C ILE A 6 -39.81 6.24 7.75
N PRO A 7 -40.07 7.00 6.67
CA PRO A 7 -39.06 7.30 5.66
C PRO A 7 -37.79 7.97 6.21
N ILE A 8 -37.98 8.96 7.11
CA ILE A 8 -36.84 9.65 7.76
C ILE A 8 -36.02 8.66 8.61
N LEU A 9 -36.69 7.81 9.39
CA LEU A 9 -36.05 6.79 10.20
C LEU A 9 -35.27 5.80 9.31
N THR A 10 -35.87 5.38 8.18
CA THR A 10 -35.22 4.49 7.22
C THR A 10 -33.94 5.13 6.64
N ALA A 11 -34.02 6.39 6.21
CA ALA A 11 -32.86 7.14 5.71
C ALA A 11 -31.75 7.26 6.78
N PHE A 12 -32.15 7.56 8.04
CA PHE A 12 -31.21 7.64 9.15
C PHE A 12 -30.51 6.28 9.43
N VAL A 13 -31.26 5.19 9.41
CA VAL A 13 -30.69 3.83 9.59
C VAL A 13 -29.70 3.51 8.47
N ILE A 14 -30.01 3.84 7.22
CA ILE A 14 -29.09 3.60 6.11
C ILE A 14 -27.83 4.46 6.26
N LEU A 15 -27.94 5.73 6.59
CA LEU A 15 -26.78 6.60 6.84
C LEU A 15 -25.92 6.09 8.02
N LEU A 16 -26.55 5.55 9.06
CA LEU A 16 -25.83 4.92 10.15
C LEU A 16 -25.05 3.67 9.67
N LEU A 17 -25.65 2.85 8.80
CA LEU A 17 -24.96 1.70 8.21
C LEU A 17 -23.77 2.13 7.34
N VAL A 18 -23.92 3.20 6.56
CA VAL A 18 -22.80 3.80 5.79
C VAL A 18 -21.71 4.27 6.73
N PHE A 19 -22.06 4.98 7.81
CA PHE A 19 -21.09 5.43 8.81
C PHE A 19 -20.34 4.25 9.46
N LEU A 20 -21.06 3.22 9.87
CA LEU A 20 -20.45 2.02 10.47
C LEU A 20 -19.54 1.30 9.48
N HIS A 21 -19.90 1.26 8.20
CA HIS A 21 -19.04 0.70 7.16
C HIS A 21 -17.77 1.54 6.96
N GLN A 22 -17.88 2.88 6.88
CA GLN A 22 -16.68 3.73 6.80
C GLN A 22 -15.79 3.58 8.03
N LEU A 23 -16.38 3.46 9.21
CA LEU A 23 -15.64 3.21 10.44
C LEU A 23 -14.94 1.84 10.42
N SER A 24 -15.59 0.79 9.90
CA SER A 24 -14.99 -0.54 9.80
C SER A 24 -13.79 -0.57 8.84
N ILE A 25 -13.84 0.20 7.74
CA ILE A 25 -12.71 0.33 6.81
C ILE A 25 -11.52 1.02 7.50
N LEU A 26 -11.77 2.09 8.26
CA LEU A 26 -10.71 2.79 9.01
C LEU A 26 -10.11 1.94 10.12
N GLN A 27 -10.85 0.96 10.62
CA GLN A 27 -10.41 0.03 11.66
C GLN A 27 -9.85 -1.28 11.10
N GLU A 28 -9.74 -1.40 9.80
CA GLU A 28 -9.15 -2.56 9.15
C GLU A 28 -7.71 -2.76 9.61
N LYS A 29 -7.37 -4.00 9.98
CA LYS A 29 -6.03 -4.40 10.37
C LYS A 29 -5.26 -4.91 9.17
N PRO A 30 -3.93 -4.80 9.18
CA PRO A 30 -3.11 -5.42 8.14
C PRO A 30 -3.15 -6.95 8.23
N ASP A 31 -3.27 -7.49 9.46
CA ASP A 31 -3.35 -8.90 9.82
C ASP A 31 -3.97 -9.01 11.22
N GLU A 32 -4.49 -10.18 11.62
CA GLU A 32 -5.08 -10.37 12.95
C GLU A 32 -4.09 -10.14 14.10
N SER A 33 -2.82 -10.50 13.90
CA SER A 33 -1.75 -10.38 14.90
C SER A 33 -1.04 -9.03 14.93
N TRP A 34 -1.19 -8.22 13.87
CA TRP A 34 -0.48 -6.95 13.72
C TRP A 34 -1.31 -5.74 14.17
N SER A 35 -0.63 -4.72 14.65
CA SER A 35 -1.24 -3.44 14.95
C SER A 35 -1.66 -2.70 13.67
N ARG A 36 -2.62 -1.82 13.76
CA ARG A 36 -2.80 -0.77 12.74
C ARG A 36 -1.55 0.10 12.68
N THR A 37 -1.41 0.85 11.59
CA THR A 37 -0.35 1.86 11.46
C THR A 37 -0.33 2.79 12.67
N VAL A 38 0.83 2.91 13.29
CA VAL A 38 1.11 3.82 14.41
C VAL A 38 1.97 4.96 13.90
N ASP A 39 1.55 6.20 14.11
CA ASP A 39 2.35 7.39 13.85
C ASP A 39 3.40 7.54 14.97
N LEU A 40 4.68 7.54 14.59
CA LEU A 40 5.80 7.68 15.51
C LEU A 40 6.15 9.15 15.81
N ASN A 41 5.43 10.10 15.19
CA ASN A 41 5.63 11.55 15.33
C ASN A 41 7.06 12.02 15.01
N VAL A 42 7.73 11.34 14.09
CA VAL A 42 9.07 11.69 13.60
C VAL A 42 8.97 12.13 12.16
N ALA A 43 9.25 13.41 11.90
CA ALA A 43 9.31 13.96 10.56
C ALA A 43 10.76 13.92 10.02
N ALA A 44 10.90 13.59 8.73
CA ALA A 44 12.15 13.64 7.97
C ALA A 44 11.98 14.44 6.69
N GLN A 45 13.03 15.14 6.26
CA GLN A 45 13.01 15.91 4.99
C GLN A 45 13.43 15.04 3.82
N ASP A 46 14.39 14.13 4.04
CA ASP A 46 14.91 13.19 3.04
C ASP A 46 14.47 11.76 3.36
N ASN A 47 14.42 10.92 2.34
CA ASN A 47 14.15 9.49 2.47
C ASN A 47 15.43 8.62 2.52
N GLN A 48 16.60 9.22 2.60
CA GLN A 48 17.85 8.50 2.82
C GLN A 48 18.03 8.26 4.31
N ILE A 49 18.12 6.99 4.66
CA ILE A 49 18.34 6.54 6.03
C ILE A 49 19.52 5.58 6.07
N PHE A 50 20.29 5.67 7.12
CA PHE A 50 21.20 4.62 7.54
C PHE A 50 20.62 3.96 8.79
N THR A 51 20.67 2.64 8.85
CA THR A 51 20.10 1.85 9.95
C THR A 51 21.16 1.05 10.64
N GLN A 52 21.11 1.03 11.97
CA GLN A 52 21.92 0.16 12.80
C GLN A 52 21.00 -0.68 13.69
N LYS A 53 21.23 -1.98 13.72
CA LYS A 53 20.49 -2.89 14.60
C LYS A 53 21.36 -3.19 15.83
N GLN A 54 20.80 -3.06 17.01
CA GLN A 54 21.45 -3.40 18.25
C GLN A 54 20.47 -4.11 19.19
N ASP A 55 20.64 -5.40 19.38
CA ASP A 55 19.71 -6.24 20.15
C ASP A 55 18.24 -6.05 19.70
N ASP A 56 17.36 -5.60 20.60
CA ASP A 56 15.93 -5.40 20.37
C ASP A 56 15.59 -3.96 19.91
N GLN A 57 16.57 -3.19 19.44
CA GLN A 57 16.38 -1.81 19.00
C GLN A 57 17.00 -1.57 17.63
N THR A 58 16.33 -0.75 16.85
CA THR A 58 16.88 -0.25 15.59
C THR A 58 17.06 1.26 15.68
N THR A 59 18.28 1.70 15.40
CA THR A 59 18.61 3.11 15.28
C THR A 59 18.61 3.53 13.83
N LEU A 60 17.87 4.57 13.53
CA LEU A 60 17.78 5.20 12.21
C LEU A 60 18.51 6.54 12.26
N TYR A 61 19.34 6.80 11.30
CA TYR A 61 19.98 8.09 11.13
C TYR A 61 19.46 8.74 9.85
N PHE A 62 18.96 9.93 9.98
CA PHE A 62 18.48 10.75 8.87
C PHE A 62 19.54 11.79 8.52
N SER A 63 19.87 11.90 7.22
CA SER A 63 20.74 12.97 6.72
C SER A 63 20.11 14.33 7.00
N GLY A 64 20.94 15.35 7.17
CA GLY A 64 20.52 16.72 7.46
C GLY A 64 21.57 17.52 8.22
N ASP A 65 21.21 18.71 8.60
CA ASP A 65 21.99 19.61 9.45
C ASP A 65 21.10 20.14 10.60
N PRO A 66 21.18 19.54 11.77
CA PRO A 66 21.98 18.37 12.19
C PRO A 66 21.47 17.01 11.66
N VAL A 67 22.31 15.96 11.75
CA VAL A 67 21.87 14.58 11.61
C VAL A 67 20.93 14.24 12.74
N ARG A 68 19.80 13.63 12.41
CA ARG A 68 18.83 13.16 13.41
C ARG A 68 18.97 11.67 13.64
N LYS A 69 19.19 11.29 14.90
CA LYS A 69 19.19 9.91 15.37
C LYS A 69 17.82 9.57 15.95
N VAL A 70 17.25 8.46 15.56
CA VAL A 70 15.95 7.96 16.01
C VAL A 70 16.10 6.51 16.40
N THR A 71 15.91 6.19 17.67
CA THR A 71 15.95 4.81 18.17
C THR A 71 14.54 4.31 18.37
N VAL A 72 14.22 3.14 17.83
CA VAL A 72 12.89 2.51 17.89
C VAL A 72 13.04 1.10 18.45
N ASN A 73 12.23 0.75 19.44
CA ASN A 73 12.16 -0.60 19.98
C ASN A 73 10.98 -1.42 19.41
N GLU A 74 10.83 -2.68 19.80
CA GLU A 74 9.72 -3.55 19.37
C GLU A 74 8.33 -3.03 19.72
N GLN A 75 8.20 -2.24 20.78
CA GLN A 75 6.95 -1.62 21.20
C GLN A 75 6.65 -0.34 20.44
N LEU A 76 7.51 0.03 19.48
CA LEU A 76 7.44 1.27 18.72
C LEU A 76 7.61 2.53 19.60
N ASP A 77 8.24 2.39 20.77
CA ASP A 77 8.67 3.55 21.54
C ASP A 77 9.85 4.21 20.83
N VAL A 78 9.81 5.53 20.77
CA VAL A 78 10.76 6.33 20.00
C VAL A 78 11.54 7.25 20.90
N ALA A 79 12.86 7.25 20.76
CA ALA A 79 13.76 8.26 21.28
C ALA A 79 14.42 9.02 20.13
N THR A 80 14.47 10.34 20.20
CA THR A 80 15.07 11.19 19.15
C THR A 80 16.18 12.05 19.72
N GLU A 81 17.27 12.18 18.96
CA GLU A 81 18.43 13.01 19.31
C GLU A 81 18.95 13.69 18.05
N ASP A 82 19.27 14.97 18.12
CA ASP A 82 19.97 15.68 17.05
C ASP A 82 21.47 15.68 17.36
N LEU A 83 22.27 15.11 16.44
CA LEU A 83 23.72 14.99 16.61
C LEU A 83 24.43 16.32 16.28
N SER A 84 25.65 16.49 16.76
CA SER A 84 26.40 17.75 16.64
C SER A 84 27.05 18.00 15.26
N TYR A 85 26.75 17.18 14.25
CA TYR A 85 27.33 17.28 12.91
C TYR A 85 26.28 17.08 11.82
N ALA A 86 26.65 17.41 10.59
CA ALA A 86 25.79 17.38 9.43
C ALA A 86 26.24 16.35 8.40
N VAL A 87 25.26 15.73 7.73
CA VAL A 87 25.45 14.93 6.51
C VAL A 87 24.54 15.50 5.43
N PRO A 88 25.09 15.92 4.27
CA PRO A 88 24.27 16.49 3.20
C PRO A 88 23.17 15.52 2.72
N GLU A 89 21.99 16.04 2.43
CA GLU A 89 20.86 15.27 1.90
C GLU A 89 21.17 14.64 0.55
N GLY A 90 20.52 13.48 0.27
CA GLY A 90 20.61 12.81 -1.03
C GLY A 90 21.88 11.96 -1.25
N TYR A 91 22.75 11.83 -0.27
CA TYR A 91 23.92 10.97 -0.35
C TYR A 91 23.79 9.67 0.44
N SER A 92 24.44 8.60 -0.04
CA SER A 92 24.66 7.40 0.78
C SER A 92 25.70 7.71 1.85
N PHE A 93 25.49 7.25 3.07
CA PHE A 93 26.32 7.57 4.20
C PHE A 93 26.34 6.45 5.24
N TYR A 94 27.40 6.42 6.03
CA TYR A 94 27.54 5.77 7.33
C TYR A 94 27.61 6.85 8.40
N VAL A 95 27.05 6.54 9.55
CA VAL A 95 27.00 7.49 10.67
C VAL A 95 26.98 6.71 11.99
N ASP A 96 27.67 7.23 12.98
CA ASP A 96 27.53 6.86 14.39
C ASP A 96 27.42 8.13 15.26
N ASP A 97 27.48 7.99 16.59
CA ASP A 97 27.30 9.12 17.50
C ASP A 97 28.42 10.18 17.43
N GLN A 98 29.54 9.92 16.78
CA GLN A 98 30.72 10.79 16.77
C GLN A 98 31.18 11.22 15.39
N GLN A 99 30.82 10.47 14.34
CA GLN A 99 31.41 10.64 13.03
C GLN A 99 30.46 10.20 11.91
N ALA A 100 30.77 10.66 10.70
CA ALA A 100 30.08 10.27 9.48
C ALA A 100 31.05 10.00 8.35
N ILE A 101 30.72 9.03 7.51
CA ILE A 101 31.40 8.77 6.23
C ILE A 101 30.35 8.85 5.14
N TYR A 102 30.56 9.69 4.15
CA TYR A 102 29.62 9.85 3.07
C TYR A 102 30.30 10.19 1.74
N LYS A 103 29.62 9.86 0.67
CA LYS A 103 30.04 10.22 -0.67
C LYS A 103 29.59 11.66 -0.98
N LYS A 104 30.54 12.55 -1.25
CA LYS A 104 30.29 13.94 -1.65
C LYS A 104 30.83 14.13 -3.07
N LYS A 105 29.93 14.21 -4.05
CA LYS A 105 30.28 14.17 -5.49
C LYS A 105 31.00 12.84 -5.84
N ASP A 106 32.29 12.92 -6.15
CA ASP A 106 33.18 11.79 -6.48
C ASP A 106 34.21 11.49 -5.40
N ALA A 107 34.13 12.13 -4.25
CA ALA A 107 35.01 11.91 -3.12
C ALA A 107 34.30 11.18 -1.97
N LEU A 108 35.03 10.33 -1.27
CA LEU A 108 34.64 9.77 0.01
C LEU A 108 35.16 10.68 1.12
N VAL A 109 34.27 11.16 1.95
CA VAL A 109 34.57 12.15 3.00
C VAL A 109 34.30 11.51 4.37
N TYR A 110 35.28 11.64 5.25
CA TYR A 110 35.14 11.38 6.68
C TYR A 110 34.89 12.71 7.39
N SER A 111 33.91 12.76 8.26
CA SER A 111 33.54 13.94 9.02
C SER A 111 33.48 13.62 10.51
N THR A 112 34.24 14.33 11.30
CA THR A 112 34.18 14.25 12.77
C THR A 112 34.31 15.65 13.37
N ASN A 113 33.50 15.96 14.39
CA ASN A 113 33.49 17.27 15.04
C ASN A 113 33.38 18.47 14.07
N GLY A 114 32.64 18.32 12.97
CA GLY A 114 32.46 19.36 11.95
C GLY A 114 33.68 19.58 11.04
N LYS A 115 34.71 18.72 11.10
CA LYS A 115 35.84 18.72 10.18
C LYS A 115 35.71 17.61 9.17
N GLU A 116 35.82 17.99 7.90
CA GLU A 116 35.78 17.06 6.78
C GLU A 116 37.23 16.72 6.33
N GLU A 117 37.50 15.44 6.08
CA GLU A 117 38.74 14.92 5.47
C GLU A 117 38.37 14.02 4.30
N THR A 118 39.05 14.17 3.16
CA THR A 118 38.85 13.29 2.02
C THR A 118 39.70 12.02 2.20
N ILE A 119 39.04 10.85 2.24
CA ILE A 119 39.64 9.56 2.40
C ILE A 119 40.08 8.98 1.04
N ALA A 120 39.23 9.14 0.02
CA ALA A 120 39.46 8.62 -1.33
C ALA A 120 38.74 9.49 -2.39
N GLU A 121 39.28 9.45 -3.61
CA GLU A 121 38.72 10.14 -4.77
C GLU A 121 38.23 9.15 -5.83
N ASN A 122 37.43 9.67 -6.79
CA ASN A 122 36.84 8.89 -7.90
C ASN A 122 35.88 7.78 -7.41
N ILE A 123 35.18 7.99 -6.33
CA ILE A 123 34.23 7.07 -5.74
C ILE A 123 32.89 7.12 -6.48
N GLU A 124 32.44 5.99 -7.00
CA GLU A 124 31.16 5.84 -7.69
C GLU A 124 30.01 5.52 -6.73
N GLY A 125 30.29 4.79 -5.64
CA GLY A 125 29.27 4.44 -4.66
C GLY A 125 29.82 4.10 -3.29
N LEU A 126 28.91 4.03 -2.33
CA LEU A 126 29.12 3.69 -0.94
C LEU A 126 27.94 2.84 -0.47
N ASN A 127 28.22 1.78 0.26
CA ASN A 127 27.27 1.02 1.05
C ASN A 127 27.84 0.80 2.45
N ALA A 128 26.98 0.89 3.44
CA ALA A 128 27.33 0.69 4.83
C ALA A 128 26.35 -0.28 5.50
N SER A 129 26.86 -1.09 6.40
CA SER A 129 26.11 -1.96 7.29
C SER A 129 26.66 -1.81 8.71
N ASP A 130 26.08 -2.52 9.67
CA ASP A 130 26.53 -2.53 11.07
C ASP A 130 27.99 -3.03 11.19
N ASN A 131 28.44 -3.87 10.26
CA ASN A 131 29.75 -4.53 10.30
C ASN A 131 30.83 -3.84 9.46
N GLY A 132 30.58 -2.66 8.91
CA GLY A 132 31.57 -1.89 8.18
C GLY A 132 31.03 -1.13 6.99
N ILE A 133 31.96 -0.67 6.18
CA ILE A 133 31.66 0.20 5.05
C ILE A 133 32.43 -0.31 3.84
N VAL A 134 31.74 -0.40 2.69
CA VAL A 134 32.37 -0.60 1.40
C VAL A 134 32.13 0.60 0.51
N ALA A 135 33.22 1.07 -0.13
CA ALA A 135 33.13 2.09 -1.17
C ALA A 135 33.82 1.55 -2.44
N TRP A 136 33.36 2.04 -3.59
CA TRP A 136 33.96 1.60 -4.84
C TRP A 136 34.20 2.73 -5.82
N SER A 137 35.27 2.61 -6.54
CA SER A 137 35.54 3.31 -7.79
C SER A 137 35.25 2.37 -8.96
N ARG A 138 35.50 2.82 -10.17
CA ARG A 138 35.22 2.04 -11.39
C ARG A 138 35.83 0.63 -11.37
N HIS A 139 37.01 0.48 -10.78
CA HIS A 139 37.78 -0.77 -10.81
C HIS A 139 38.31 -1.22 -9.44
N GLN A 140 37.98 -0.50 -8.38
CA GLN A 140 38.57 -0.78 -7.07
C GLN A 140 37.48 -0.74 -6.00
N LEU A 141 37.45 -1.79 -5.17
CA LEU A 141 36.63 -1.85 -3.96
C LEU A 141 37.53 -1.56 -2.77
N TYR A 142 37.00 -0.78 -1.84
CA TYR A 142 37.61 -0.42 -0.57
C TYR A 142 36.79 -0.96 0.58
N PHE A 143 37.40 -1.62 1.54
CA PHE A 143 36.83 -1.89 2.85
C PHE A 143 37.34 -0.82 3.81
N ILE A 144 36.43 -0.23 4.56
CA ILE A 144 36.70 0.97 5.34
C ILE A 144 36.13 0.78 6.75
N THR A 145 36.96 1.10 7.75
CA THR A 145 36.48 1.09 9.14
C THR A 145 35.56 2.29 9.44
N PRO A 146 34.76 2.21 10.49
CA PRO A 146 34.00 3.38 10.99
C PRO A 146 34.87 4.62 11.21
N GLU A 147 36.15 4.45 11.61
CA GLU A 147 37.08 5.55 11.84
C GLU A 147 37.67 6.15 10.54
N GLY A 148 37.20 5.73 9.39
CA GLY A 148 37.60 6.26 8.09
C GLY A 148 38.92 5.72 7.57
N THR A 149 39.43 4.62 8.14
CA THR A 149 40.69 3.99 7.65
C THR A 149 40.38 2.97 6.56
N ILE A 150 41.09 3.07 5.44
CA ILE A 150 41.04 2.02 4.40
C ILE A 150 41.85 0.82 4.88
N GLU A 151 41.17 -0.27 5.19
CA GLU A 151 41.80 -1.50 5.65
C GLU A 151 42.34 -2.35 4.48
N SER A 152 41.57 -2.40 3.41
CA SER A 152 41.98 -3.10 2.19
C SER A 152 41.40 -2.46 0.95
N ALA A 153 42.08 -2.71 -0.18
CA ALA A 153 41.63 -2.24 -1.49
C ALA A 153 41.90 -3.32 -2.53
N THR A 154 40.85 -3.86 -3.13
CA THR A 154 40.91 -4.91 -4.13
C THR A 154 40.65 -4.34 -5.51
N LYS A 155 41.54 -4.60 -6.47
CA LYS A 155 41.41 -4.15 -7.86
C LYS A 155 40.80 -5.23 -8.72
N LEU A 156 39.78 -4.87 -9.50
CA LEU A 156 39.07 -5.73 -10.44
C LEU A 156 39.38 -5.32 -11.89
N SER A 157 39.41 -6.28 -12.81
CA SER A 157 39.57 -6.01 -14.25
C SER A 157 38.35 -5.39 -14.90
N SER A 158 37.18 -5.69 -14.37
CA SER A 158 35.87 -5.25 -14.87
C SER A 158 35.31 -4.07 -14.06
N TYR A 159 34.25 -3.43 -14.55
CA TYR A 159 33.66 -2.26 -13.91
C TYR A 159 32.76 -2.64 -12.74
N ILE A 160 33.00 -2.13 -11.56
CA ILE A 160 32.13 -2.27 -10.39
C ILE A 160 30.95 -1.31 -10.58
N LYS A 161 29.75 -1.83 -10.61
CA LYS A 161 28.51 -1.06 -10.77
C LYS A 161 27.78 -0.87 -9.46
N ASN A 162 27.85 -1.86 -8.59
CA ASN A 162 27.26 -1.81 -7.26
C ASN A 162 27.98 -2.77 -6.32
N ALA A 163 27.95 -2.48 -5.04
CA ALA A 163 28.44 -3.33 -3.98
C ALA A 163 27.57 -3.19 -2.75
N VAL A 164 27.32 -4.29 -2.05
CA VAL A 164 26.63 -4.31 -0.77
C VAL A 164 27.44 -5.14 0.22
N LEU A 165 27.50 -4.68 1.46
CA LEU A 165 28.15 -5.38 2.55
C LEU A 165 27.10 -6.18 3.30
N THR A 166 27.34 -7.46 3.49
CA THR A 166 26.47 -8.36 4.26
C THR A 166 26.83 -8.34 5.75
N GLU A 167 25.96 -8.86 6.58
CA GLU A 167 26.16 -8.87 8.03
C GLU A 167 27.34 -9.72 8.49
N ASP A 168 27.81 -10.69 7.69
CA ASP A 168 29.02 -11.48 7.95
C ASP A 168 30.34 -10.81 7.48
N GLY A 169 30.25 -9.56 7.01
CA GLY A 169 31.41 -8.76 6.60
C GLY A 169 31.92 -9.03 5.19
N LYS A 170 31.23 -9.83 4.38
CA LYS A 170 31.56 -10.04 2.96
C LYS A 170 30.80 -9.03 2.10
N ALA A 171 31.41 -8.64 0.99
CA ALA A 171 30.78 -7.81 0.00
C ALA A 171 30.23 -8.66 -1.15
N LEU A 172 28.98 -8.42 -1.56
CA LEU A 172 28.47 -8.87 -2.85
C LEU A 172 28.63 -7.73 -3.86
N LEU A 173 29.32 -8.01 -4.96
CA LEU A 173 29.62 -7.06 -6.01
C LEU A 173 28.83 -7.38 -7.26
N TYR A 174 28.24 -6.37 -7.86
CA TYR A 174 27.78 -6.41 -9.25
C TYR A 174 28.82 -5.74 -10.13
N VAL A 175 29.37 -6.51 -11.06
CA VAL A 175 30.46 -6.12 -11.95
C VAL A 175 30.04 -6.29 -13.40
N GLN A 176 30.40 -5.35 -14.26
CA GLN A 176 30.08 -5.41 -15.68
C GLN A 176 31.35 -5.48 -16.50
N SER A 177 31.48 -6.52 -17.35
CA SER A 177 32.44 -6.64 -18.42
C SER A 177 31.82 -6.26 -19.77
N ASP A 178 32.59 -6.36 -20.86
CA ASP A 178 32.08 -6.03 -22.20
C ASP A 178 30.96 -6.98 -22.68
N ALA A 179 30.89 -8.19 -22.14
CA ALA A 179 29.97 -9.24 -22.58
C ALA A 179 29.02 -9.75 -21.47
N MET A 180 29.39 -9.59 -20.21
CA MET A 180 28.73 -10.25 -19.08
C MET A 180 28.46 -9.28 -17.94
N ASN A 181 27.34 -9.50 -17.27
CA ASN A 181 27.06 -9.04 -15.92
C ASN A 181 27.43 -10.16 -14.96
N GLN A 182 28.27 -9.89 -13.97
CA GLN A 182 28.80 -10.89 -13.05
C GLN A 182 28.59 -10.44 -11.61
N PHE A 183 28.30 -11.39 -10.74
CA PHE A 183 28.17 -11.18 -9.31
C PHE A 183 29.24 -11.96 -8.59
N PHE A 184 30.00 -11.28 -7.74
CA PHE A 184 31.12 -11.88 -6.98
C PHE A 184 30.87 -11.64 -5.48
N THR A 185 31.19 -12.62 -4.67
CA THR A 185 31.46 -12.40 -3.26
C THR A 185 32.93 -12.06 -3.05
N LEU A 186 33.21 -11.16 -2.14
CA LEU A 186 34.58 -10.77 -1.77
C LEU A 186 34.65 -10.59 -0.26
N GLU A 187 35.51 -11.37 0.36
CA GLU A 187 35.94 -11.18 1.74
C GLU A 187 37.18 -10.29 1.78
N GLN A 188 37.36 -9.55 2.84
CA GLN A 188 38.51 -8.66 3.01
C GLN A 188 39.84 -9.41 2.88
N GLY A 189 40.66 -9.01 1.92
CA GLY A 189 41.98 -9.62 1.68
C GLY A 189 41.97 -10.95 0.93
N ALA A 190 40.80 -11.43 0.50
CA ALA A 190 40.66 -12.63 -0.32
C ALA A 190 40.50 -12.29 -1.82
N ASP A 191 40.56 -13.30 -2.67
CA ASP A 191 40.20 -13.17 -4.08
C ASP A 191 38.70 -13.23 -4.30
N PRO A 192 38.16 -12.51 -5.33
CA PRO A 192 36.75 -12.55 -5.64
C PRO A 192 36.26 -13.93 -6.09
N GLU A 193 35.16 -14.41 -5.52
CA GLU A 193 34.52 -15.68 -5.91
C GLU A 193 33.29 -15.40 -6.75
N LEU A 194 33.17 -16.02 -7.94
CA LEU A 194 32.03 -15.85 -8.84
C LEU A 194 30.81 -16.59 -8.27
N VAL A 195 29.73 -15.85 -8.08
CA VAL A 195 28.45 -16.37 -7.58
C VAL A 195 27.44 -16.59 -8.72
N TYR A 196 27.36 -15.64 -9.65
CA TYR A 196 26.42 -15.69 -10.75
C TYR A 196 26.90 -14.87 -11.94
N GLU A 197 26.58 -15.31 -13.15
CA GLU A 197 26.84 -14.53 -14.36
C GLU A 197 25.68 -14.64 -15.36
N ILE A 198 25.46 -13.56 -16.09
CA ILE A 198 24.44 -13.47 -17.15
C ILE A 198 24.96 -12.59 -18.29
N ALA A 199 24.65 -12.99 -19.53
CA ALA A 199 25.03 -12.22 -20.69
C ALA A 199 24.46 -10.80 -20.64
N LEU A 200 25.29 -9.82 -20.99
CA LEU A 200 24.90 -8.41 -21.05
C LEU A 200 23.80 -8.22 -22.11
N SER A 201 22.65 -7.75 -21.67
CA SER A 201 21.53 -7.36 -22.56
C SER A 201 21.61 -5.86 -22.85
N SER A 202 21.50 -5.49 -24.13
CA SER A 202 21.60 -4.09 -24.54
C SER A 202 20.50 -3.23 -23.89
N GLY A 203 20.93 -2.19 -23.17
CA GLY A 203 20.02 -1.22 -22.52
C GLY A 203 19.41 -1.69 -21.21
N GLU A 204 19.86 -2.81 -20.64
CA GLU A 204 19.47 -3.27 -19.32
C GLU A 204 20.43 -2.71 -18.26
N LEU A 205 19.86 -2.16 -17.20
CA LEU A 205 20.59 -1.61 -16.06
C LEU A 205 20.16 -2.33 -14.79
N PHE A 206 21.11 -2.66 -13.93
CA PHE A 206 20.83 -3.31 -12.65
C PHE A 206 21.01 -2.32 -11.50
N SER A 207 20.14 -2.41 -10.50
CA SER A 207 20.16 -1.57 -9.31
C SER A 207 19.55 -2.31 -8.11
N ASN A 208 19.48 -1.65 -6.98
CA ASN A 208 18.88 -2.16 -5.74
C ASN A 208 19.40 -3.56 -5.38
N LEU A 209 20.74 -3.74 -5.49
CA LEU A 209 21.39 -4.94 -5.03
C LEU A 209 21.29 -5.02 -3.51
N GLN A 210 20.85 -6.16 -2.99
CA GLN A 210 20.81 -6.48 -1.57
C GLN A 210 21.27 -7.92 -1.38
N ALA A 211 21.88 -8.21 -0.25
CA ALA A 211 22.37 -9.54 0.06
C ALA A 211 22.34 -9.79 1.57
N ILE A 212 22.06 -11.03 1.93
CA ILE A 212 22.13 -11.55 3.29
C ILE A 212 22.74 -12.95 3.24
N TYR A 213 23.28 -13.39 4.36
CA TYR A 213 23.59 -14.80 4.57
C TYR A 213 22.53 -15.43 5.45
N THR A 214 22.10 -16.62 5.07
CA THR A 214 21.21 -17.49 5.84
C THR A 214 21.95 -18.74 6.25
N ASP A 215 21.34 -19.60 7.04
CA ASP A 215 21.92 -20.93 7.39
C ASP A 215 22.24 -21.79 6.17
N LYS A 216 21.63 -21.52 5.01
CA LYS A 216 21.81 -22.28 3.76
C LYS A 216 22.86 -21.67 2.82
N GLY A 217 23.23 -20.41 3.01
CA GLY A 217 24.16 -19.71 2.15
C GLY A 217 23.74 -18.28 1.81
N LEU A 218 24.30 -17.76 0.74
CA LEU A 218 24.06 -16.40 0.27
C LEU A 218 22.69 -16.28 -0.42
N VAL A 219 21.93 -15.31 -0.01
CA VAL A 219 20.66 -14.89 -0.66
C VAL A 219 20.80 -13.44 -1.10
N PHE A 220 20.38 -13.14 -2.33
CA PHE A 220 20.46 -11.79 -2.84
C PHE A 220 19.29 -11.44 -3.76
N THR A 221 19.02 -10.15 -3.86
CA THR A 221 18.05 -9.58 -4.81
C THR A 221 18.69 -8.46 -5.60
N TYR A 222 18.26 -8.29 -6.84
CA TYR A 222 18.57 -7.11 -7.64
C TYR A 222 17.42 -6.76 -8.56
N THR A 223 17.33 -5.49 -8.95
CA THR A 223 16.31 -5.00 -9.89
C THR A 223 16.96 -4.68 -11.22
N ALA A 224 16.45 -5.29 -12.29
CA ALA A 224 16.82 -4.97 -13.66
C ALA A 224 15.74 -4.11 -14.31
N PHE A 225 16.14 -3.06 -14.99
CA PHE A 225 15.23 -2.23 -15.77
C PHE A 225 15.76 -2.00 -17.17
N ALA A 226 14.85 -2.11 -18.13
CA ALA A 226 15.11 -1.88 -19.54
C ALA A 226 14.02 -0.98 -20.12
N THR A 227 14.37 -0.20 -21.16
CA THR A 227 13.38 0.53 -21.93
C THR A 227 13.13 -0.21 -23.22
N ARG A 228 11.92 -0.71 -23.41
CA ARG A 228 11.50 -1.38 -24.66
C ARG A 228 10.28 -0.67 -25.25
N GLN A 229 10.39 -0.25 -26.48
CA GLN A 229 9.31 0.47 -27.22
C GLN A 229 8.75 1.68 -26.44
N GLY A 230 9.62 2.40 -25.72
CA GLY A 230 9.24 3.56 -24.90
C GLY A 230 8.63 3.24 -23.53
N ALA A 231 8.37 1.97 -23.24
CA ALA A 231 7.92 1.54 -21.91
C ALA A 231 9.12 1.10 -21.06
N ARG A 232 9.15 1.55 -19.78
CA ARG A 232 10.11 1.07 -18.80
C ARG A 232 9.61 -0.24 -18.20
N ILE A 233 10.36 -1.30 -18.40
CA ILE A 233 10.13 -2.62 -17.79
C ILE A 233 11.06 -2.71 -16.59
N VAL A 234 10.50 -3.10 -15.44
CA VAL A 234 11.22 -3.28 -14.18
C VAL A 234 10.95 -4.69 -13.69
N ASN A 235 12.02 -5.46 -13.53
CA ASN A 235 11.96 -6.83 -13.01
C ASN A 235 12.89 -6.94 -11.81
N THR A 236 12.42 -7.55 -10.73
CA THR A 236 13.28 -7.91 -9.59
C THR A 236 13.57 -9.39 -9.65
N TYR A 237 14.81 -9.73 -9.41
CA TYR A 237 15.32 -11.10 -9.40
C TYR A 237 15.74 -11.46 -7.98
N TYR A 238 15.60 -12.74 -7.68
CA TYR A 238 15.99 -13.37 -6.44
C TYR A 238 16.95 -14.51 -6.74
N GLY A 239 18.08 -14.55 -6.04
CA GLY A 239 19.11 -15.57 -6.20
C GLY A 239 19.51 -16.21 -4.88
N GLU A 240 19.75 -17.51 -4.90
CA GLU A 240 20.28 -18.27 -3.78
C GLU A 240 21.55 -19.01 -4.24
N SER A 241 22.63 -18.90 -3.46
CA SER A 241 23.84 -19.71 -3.60
C SER A 241 24.02 -20.55 -2.35
N ILE A 242 23.86 -21.84 -2.47
CA ILE A 242 23.95 -22.81 -1.38
C ILE A 242 25.36 -23.34 -1.34
N ASP A 243 25.99 -23.36 -0.16
CA ASP A 243 27.32 -23.94 0.08
C ASP A 243 28.44 -23.44 -0.88
N GLY A 244 28.34 -22.21 -1.39
CA GLY A 244 29.30 -21.62 -2.32
C GLY A 244 29.17 -22.09 -3.77
N GLU A 245 28.09 -22.80 -4.12
CA GLU A 245 27.78 -23.14 -5.52
C GLU A 245 27.31 -21.92 -6.30
N THR A 246 27.33 -22.03 -7.64
CA THR A 246 26.75 -21.00 -8.51
C THR A 246 25.30 -20.78 -8.19
N ALA A 247 24.90 -19.52 -8.00
CA ALA A 247 23.55 -19.19 -7.58
C ALA A 247 22.49 -19.55 -8.63
N GLU A 248 21.38 -20.08 -8.17
CA GLU A 248 20.15 -20.16 -8.96
C GLU A 248 19.41 -18.82 -8.86
N VAL A 249 19.16 -18.17 -10.00
CA VAL A 249 18.53 -16.84 -10.05
C VAL A 249 17.24 -16.90 -10.84
N ASN A 250 16.15 -16.48 -10.22
CA ASN A 250 14.82 -16.50 -10.79
C ASN A 250 14.16 -15.13 -10.73
N LEU A 251 13.20 -14.87 -11.64
CA LEU A 251 12.32 -13.71 -11.55
C LEU A 251 11.52 -13.80 -10.25
N LEU A 252 11.63 -12.78 -9.42
CA LEU A 252 10.88 -12.69 -8.16
C LEU A 252 9.39 -12.44 -8.46
N LYS A 253 8.56 -13.43 -8.12
CA LYS A 253 7.12 -13.33 -8.13
C LYS A 253 6.62 -13.42 -6.69
N ILE A 254 5.76 -12.51 -6.31
CA ILE A 254 5.22 -12.45 -4.94
C ILE A 254 3.70 -12.42 -5.04
N ALA A 255 3.05 -13.43 -4.49
CA ALA A 255 1.60 -13.48 -4.41
C ALA A 255 1.10 -12.68 -3.19
N ASN A 256 0.02 -11.96 -3.37
CA ASN A 256 -0.70 -11.31 -2.28
C ASN A 256 -1.52 -12.36 -1.51
N ALA A 257 -1.31 -12.49 -0.21
CA ALA A 257 -2.02 -13.45 0.64
C ALA A 257 -3.55 -13.20 0.69
N GLU A 258 -4.00 -11.95 0.46
CA GLU A 258 -5.41 -11.59 0.52
C GLU A 258 -6.15 -11.89 -0.79
N THR A 259 -5.52 -11.62 -1.96
CA THR A 259 -6.17 -11.76 -3.28
C THR A 259 -5.73 -13.01 -4.03
N GLY A 260 -4.56 -13.55 -3.73
CA GLY A 260 -3.92 -14.64 -4.47
C GLY A 260 -3.24 -14.21 -5.78
N ASP A 261 -3.30 -12.94 -6.15
CA ASP A 261 -2.71 -12.40 -7.36
C ASP A 261 -1.26 -11.95 -7.13
N ASP A 262 -0.44 -11.99 -8.17
CA ASP A 262 0.93 -11.50 -8.13
C ASP A 262 0.96 -9.96 -8.10
N PHE A 263 1.84 -9.38 -7.25
CA PHE A 263 2.09 -7.94 -7.25
C PHE A 263 2.70 -7.47 -8.57
N THR A 264 2.14 -6.41 -9.15
CA THR A 264 2.53 -5.95 -10.49
C THR A 264 3.78 -5.09 -10.51
N LYS A 265 4.09 -4.34 -9.48
CA LYS A 265 5.24 -3.40 -9.41
C LYS A 265 5.73 -3.20 -7.99
N PRO A 266 6.20 -4.26 -7.31
CA PRO A 266 6.79 -4.08 -5.99
C PRO A 266 8.07 -3.24 -6.08
N ASN A 267 8.30 -2.39 -5.08
CA ASN A 267 9.44 -1.46 -5.04
C ASN A 267 9.94 -1.27 -3.60
N TYR A 268 11.08 -0.57 -3.42
CA TYR A 268 11.69 -0.31 -2.11
C TYR A 268 11.89 -1.58 -1.29
N PHE A 269 12.46 -2.60 -1.90
CA PHE A 269 12.77 -3.85 -1.22
C PHE A 269 13.74 -3.64 -0.06
N SER A 270 13.53 -4.39 1.03
CA SER A 270 14.46 -4.60 2.13
C SER A 270 14.53 -6.10 2.39
N LEU A 271 15.66 -6.71 2.08
CA LEU A 271 15.92 -8.12 2.31
C LEU A 271 16.51 -8.27 3.72
N ASN A 272 15.89 -9.09 4.54
CA ASN A 272 16.30 -9.33 5.92
C ASN A 272 16.39 -10.84 6.16
N GLU A 273 17.20 -11.22 7.13
CA GLU A 273 17.23 -12.58 7.67
C GLU A 273 16.49 -12.58 9.01
N ILE A 274 15.57 -13.53 9.19
CA ILE A 274 14.85 -13.75 10.44
C ILE A 274 14.85 -15.26 10.71
N ASN A 275 15.48 -15.69 11.77
CA ASN A 275 15.58 -17.10 12.19
C ASN A 275 16.13 -18.04 11.08
N GLY A 276 17.16 -17.61 10.35
CA GLY A 276 17.75 -18.38 9.25
C GLY A 276 16.93 -18.36 7.95
N VAL A 277 15.82 -17.60 7.89
CA VAL A 277 14.91 -17.55 6.74
C VAL A 277 14.94 -16.14 6.11
N PRO A 278 14.98 -16.04 4.77
CA PRO A 278 14.88 -14.74 4.10
C PRO A 278 13.48 -14.16 4.18
N HIS A 279 13.37 -12.90 4.58
CA HIS A 279 12.18 -12.08 4.60
C HIS A 279 12.36 -10.88 3.68
N LEU A 280 11.33 -10.55 2.90
CA LEU A 280 11.32 -9.39 2.02
C LEU A 280 10.26 -8.39 2.49
N LEU A 281 10.70 -7.22 2.92
CA LEU A 281 9.83 -6.07 3.06
C LEU A 281 9.84 -5.27 1.76
N PHE A 282 8.69 -4.77 1.34
CA PHE A 282 8.59 -3.95 0.13
C PHE A 282 7.35 -3.08 0.13
N SER A 283 7.33 -2.11 -0.77
CA SER A 283 6.18 -1.25 -1.04
C SER A 283 5.48 -1.71 -2.31
N ALA A 284 4.17 -1.86 -2.27
CA ALA A 284 3.39 -2.21 -3.45
C ALA A 284 1.95 -1.69 -3.36
N ASN A 285 1.30 -1.59 -4.53
CA ASN A 285 -0.15 -1.47 -4.62
C ASN A 285 -0.73 -2.88 -4.54
N GLY A 286 -1.52 -3.15 -3.50
CA GLY A 286 -2.15 -4.45 -3.27
C GLY A 286 -3.50 -4.61 -3.94
N GLU A 287 -3.95 -3.62 -4.73
CA GLU A 287 -5.25 -3.60 -5.42
C GLU A 287 -6.47 -3.85 -4.50
N ILE A 288 -6.32 -3.57 -3.21
CA ILE A 288 -7.36 -3.78 -2.20
C ILE A 288 -8.60 -2.93 -2.50
N SER A 289 -8.42 -1.80 -3.19
CA SER A 289 -9.50 -0.95 -3.69
C SER A 289 -9.04 -0.13 -4.89
N PRO A 290 -9.74 -0.13 -6.03
CA PRO A 290 -9.38 0.65 -7.23
C PRO A 290 -9.36 2.17 -7.01
N LYS A 291 -10.00 2.68 -5.96
CA LYS A 291 -9.95 4.10 -5.58
C LYS A 291 -8.83 4.43 -4.60
N ARG A 292 -8.22 3.44 -4.00
CA ARG A 292 -7.08 3.60 -3.13
C ARG A 292 -5.86 3.05 -3.85
N ASP A 293 -5.32 3.82 -4.79
CA ASP A 293 -3.98 3.64 -5.36
C ASP A 293 -2.92 3.89 -4.27
N VAL A 294 -3.12 3.27 -3.11
CA VAL A 294 -2.24 3.43 -1.96
C VAL A 294 -1.15 2.39 -2.06
N ILE A 295 0.08 2.87 -2.06
CA ILE A 295 1.23 1.99 -1.94
C ILE A 295 1.43 1.70 -0.46
N SER A 296 1.19 0.45 -0.09
CA SER A 296 1.31 -0.07 1.27
C SER A 296 2.60 -0.88 1.46
N ILE A 297 2.98 -1.10 2.72
CA ILE A 297 4.09 -1.99 3.07
C ILE A 297 3.58 -3.41 3.21
N TYR A 298 4.33 -4.33 2.62
CA TYR A 298 4.13 -5.76 2.66
C TYR A 298 5.38 -6.47 3.16
N GLU A 299 5.19 -7.59 3.80
CA GLU A 299 6.22 -8.54 4.18
C GLU A 299 5.94 -9.87 3.51
N ALA A 300 6.91 -10.37 2.73
CA ALA A 300 6.84 -11.66 2.07
C ALA A 300 7.78 -12.66 2.71
N THR A 301 7.31 -13.89 2.81
CA THR A 301 8.07 -15.07 3.22
C THR A 301 7.90 -16.20 2.21
N GLN A 302 8.85 -17.11 2.14
CA GLN A 302 8.72 -18.29 1.30
C GLN A 302 7.82 -19.34 1.97
N GLN A 303 6.75 -19.72 1.29
CA GLN A 303 5.82 -20.77 1.69
C GLN A 303 5.75 -21.83 0.58
N ASN A 304 6.21 -23.06 0.87
CA ASN A 304 6.27 -24.13 -0.13
C ASN A 304 7.02 -23.78 -1.44
N GLY A 305 8.04 -22.92 -1.35
CA GLY A 305 8.81 -22.46 -2.51
C GLY A 305 8.24 -21.25 -3.27
N GLU A 306 7.11 -20.72 -2.84
CA GLU A 306 6.50 -19.52 -3.39
C GLU A 306 6.60 -18.36 -2.40
N TRP A 307 6.82 -17.14 -2.89
CA TRP A 307 6.79 -15.94 -2.07
C TRP A 307 5.35 -15.49 -1.88
N VAL A 308 4.92 -15.42 -0.62
CA VAL A 308 3.59 -14.97 -0.23
C VAL A 308 3.73 -13.79 0.72
N ALA A 309 3.05 -12.69 0.42
CA ALA A 309 3.14 -11.46 1.19
C ALA A 309 1.84 -11.08 1.87
N SER A 310 1.97 -10.67 3.12
CA SER A 310 0.90 -10.06 3.93
C SER A 310 1.16 -8.58 4.14
N ARG A 311 0.09 -7.77 4.19
CA ARG A 311 0.17 -6.33 4.42
C ARG A 311 0.67 -6.03 5.84
N ARG A 312 1.42 -4.92 5.99
CA ARG A 312 1.91 -4.42 7.29
C ARG A 312 1.46 -2.99 7.58
N SER A 313 1.15 -2.18 6.57
CA SER A 313 0.65 -0.82 6.74
C SER A 313 -0.85 -0.71 6.45
N THR A 314 -1.52 0.19 7.17
CA THR A 314 -2.94 0.55 6.96
C THR A 314 -3.11 2.04 6.71
N SER A 315 -2.02 2.79 6.46
CA SER A 315 -2.09 4.21 6.14
C SER A 315 -2.71 4.45 4.76
N GLU A 316 -3.27 5.64 4.55
CA GLU A 316 -3.82 6.07 3.26
C GLU A 316 -2.79 6.84 2.42
N GLU A 317 -1.57 6.99 2.92
CA GLU A 317 -0.47 7.72 2.29
C GLU A 317 0.46 6.76 1.53
N LEU A 318 1.37 7.34 0.74
CA LEU A 318 2.40 6.59 0.02
C LEU A 318 3.46 6.09 0.99
N SER A 319 3.43 4.79 1.33
CA SER A 319 4.38 4.13 2.22
C SER A 319 5.62 3.65 1.47
N ILE A 320 6.82 4.06 1.90
CA ILE A 320 8.09 3.71 1.27
C ILE A 320 9.16 3.36 2.30
N ARG A 321 10.27 2.77 1.85
CA ARG A 321 11.46 2.48 2.67
C ARG A 321 11.16 1.68 3.94
N PRO A 322 10.58 0.48 3.83
CA PRO A 322 10.35 -0.35 5.01
C PRO A 322 11.67 -0.83 5.61
N VAL A 323 11.72 -0.87 6.93
CA VAL A 323 12.83 -1.34 7.74
C VAL A 323 12.29 -2.30 8.80
N SER A 324 12.91 -3.46 8.95
CA SER A 324 12.62 -4.39 10.03
C SER A 324 13.32 -3.90 11.31
N VAL A 325 12.55 -3.63 12.37
CA VAL A 325 13.08 -3.30 13.69
C VAL A 325 13.43 -4.58 14.43
N SER A 326 12.52 -5.56 14.38
CA SER A 326 12.66 -6.89 14.94
C SER A 326 11.82 -7.87 14.13
N GLU A 327 11.76 -9.12 14.54
CA GLU A 327 10.85 -10.12 13.95
C GLU A 327 9.36 -9.71 14.04
N SER A 328 9.04 -8.90 15.03
CA SER A 328 7.68 -8.53 15.39
C SER A 328 7.31 -7.09 15.05
N SER A 329 8.23 -6.30 14.46
CA SER A 329 8.04 -4.87 14.27
C SER A 329 8.67 -4.38 12.97
N VAL A 330 7.89 -3.59 12.23
CA VAL A 330 8.29 -2.97 10.97
C VAL A 330 7.98 -1.47 11.03
N ILE A 331 8.91 -0.66 10.53
CA ILE A 331 8.73 0.78 10.38
C ILE A 331 8.92 1.19 8.92
N TRP A 332 8.37 2.33 8.54
CA TRP A 332 8.48 2.86 7.18
C TRP A 332 8.24 4.36 7.19
N MET A 333 8.45 5.00 6.05
CA MET A 333 8.15 6.41 5.84
C MET A 333 6.88 6.57 5.00
N ASP A 334 5.95 7.37 5.47
CA ASP A 334 4.81 7.83 4.68
C ASP A 334 5.13 9.22 4.11
N LYS A 335 4.83 9.38 2.81
CA LYS A 335 5.09 10.64 2.12
C LYS A 335 3.98 11.64 2.42
N GLU A 336 4.35 12.75 3.03
CA GLU A 336 3.49 13.90 3.23
C GLU A 336 3.79 15.05 2.25
N LYS A 337 3.01 16.14 2.34
CA LYS A 337 3.19 17.31 1.47
C LYS A 337 4.55 17.99 1.60
N SER A 338 5.18 17.93 2.76
CA SER A 338 6.43 18.63 3.11
C SER A 338 7.56 17.72 3.56
N GLY A 339 7.58 16.46 3.12
CA GLY A 339 8.60 15.50 3.51
C GLY A 339 8.04 14.12 3.79
N PHE A 340 8.52 13.49 4.82
CA PHE A 340 8.15 12.13 5.23
C PHE A 340 7.88 12.12 6.73
N VAL A 341 7.00 11.20 7.16
CA VAL A 341 6.73 10.90 8.57
C VAL A 341 6.97 9.42 8.80
N LEU A 342 7.61 9.09 9.92
CA LEU A 342 7.90 7.72 10.30
C LEU A 342 6.67 7.08 10.93
N HIS A 343 6.30 5.93 10.41
CA HIS A 343 5.22 5.08 10.89
C HIS A 343 5.72 3.69 11.19
N GLY A 344 4.94 2.92 11.94
CA GLY A 344 5.28 1.54 12.26
C GLY A 344 4.06 0.67 12.51
N SER A 345 4.31 -0.62 12.53
CA SER A 345 3.36 -1.66 12.93
C SER A 345 4.11 -2.76 13.67
N THR A 346 3.46 -3.36 14.67
CA THR A 346 4.07 -4.39 15.52
C THR A 346 3.04 -5.42 15.95
N THR A 347 3.53 -6.59 16.37
CA THR A 347 2.72 -7.63 17.01
C THR A 347 2.66 -7.48 18.55
N SER A 348 3.30 -6.44 19.12
CA SER A 348 3.24 -6.18 20.58
C SER A 348 1.79 -6.06 21.06
N PRO A 349 1.34 -6.89 22.01
CA PRO A 349 -0.07 -6.94 22.42
C PRO A 349 -0.60 -5.60 22.95
N GLU A 350 0.25 -4.80 23.60
CA GLU A 350 -0.13 -3.48 24.12
C GLU A 350 -0.40 -2.48 23.00
N VAL A 351 0.48 -2.47 21.99
CA VAL A 351 0.34 -1.61 20.80
C VAL A 351 -0.82 -2.06 19.93
N VAL A 352 -0.97 -3.37 19.71
CA VAL A 352 -2.11 -3.95 18.97
C VAL A 352 -3.43 -3.54 19.64
N LYS A 353 -3.52 -3.62 20.97
CA LYS A 353 -4.73 -3.24 21.72
C LYS A 353 -4.99 -1.73 21.64
N SER A 354 -3.97 -0.90 21.77
CA SER A 354 -4.12 0.57 21.76
C SER A 354 -4.43 1.08 20.35
N SER A 355 -3.74 0.60 19.32
CA SER A 355 -3.95 1.02 17.92
C SER A 355 -5.32 0.58 17.36
N ASN A 356 -5.87 -0.54 17.86
CA ASN A 356 -7.18 -1.05 17.46
C ASN A 356 -8.34 -0.40 18.23
N ALA A 357 -8.07 0.41 19.24
CA ALA A 357 -9.11 1.15 19.94
C ALA A 357 -9.69 2.25 19.03
N THR A 358 -11.03 2.36 19.00
CA THR A 358 -11.71 3.44 18.27
C THR A 358 -11.35 4.78 18.88
N THR A 359 -10.70 5.64 18.11
CA THR A 359 -10.33 6.99 18.54
C THR A 359 -11.39 8.04 18.18
N GLY A 360 -11.35 9.19 18.84
CA GLY A 360 -12.20 10.32 18.45
C GLY A 360 -11.87 10.85 17.04
N GLN A 361 -10.65 10.59 16.55
CA GLN A 361 -10.23 10.93 15.18
C GLN A 361 -10.84 9.97 14.16
N ASP A 362 -10.86 8.66 14.41
CA ASP A 362 -11.53 7.68 13.56
C ASP A 362 -13.01 8.04 13.36
N LEU A 363 -13.69 8.44 14.45
CA LEU A 363 -15.09 8.86 14.38
C LEU A 363 -15.28 10.12 13.52
N LYS A 364 -14.37 11.11 13.63
CA LYS A 364 -14.43 12.33 12.80
C LYS A 364 -14.18 12.03 11.33
N ILE A 365 -13.20 11.19 11.03
CA ILE A 365 -12.86 10.78 9.65
C ILE A 365 -14.02 9.96 9.05
N ALA A 366 -14.57 8.97 9.77
CA ALA A 366 -15.71 8.20 9.33
C ALA A 366 -16.94 9.09 9.07
N LEU A 367 -17.17 10.09 9.93
CA LEU A 367 -18.24 11.06 9.72
C LEU A 367 -18.01 11.92 8.47
N PHE A 368 -16.77 12.36 8.25
CA PHE A 368 -16.39 13.12 7.04
C PHE A 368 -16.61 12.28 5.77
N TYR A 369 -16.16 11.02 5.74
CA TYR A 369 -16.39 10.13 4.60
C TYR A 369 -17.86 9.79 4.41
N THR A 370 -18.63 9.64 5.49
CA THR A 370 -20.09 9.48 5.39
C THR A 370 -20.74 10.72 4.77
N PHE A 371 -20.25 11.91 5.12
CA PHE A 371 -20.76 13.15 4.55
C PHE A 371 -20.38 13.30 3.07
N THR A 372 -19.16 12.93 2.68
CA THR A 372 -18.71 12.92 1.26
C THR A 372 -19.50 11.89 0.45
N ALA A 373 -19.86 10.76 1.02
CA ALA A 373 -20.69 9.74 0.39
C ALA A 373 -22.09 10.28 -0.01
N VAL A 374 -22.59 11.34 0.65
CA VAL A 374 -23.82 12.04 0.25
C VAL A 374 -23.69 12.61 -1.17
N VAL A 375 -22.49 12.96 -1.63
CA VAL A 375 -22.25 13.43 -3.01
C VAL A 375 -22.59 12.33 -4.02
N GLY A 376 -22.25 11.08 -3.73
CA GLY A 376 -22.64 9.92 -4.54
C GLY A 376 -24.14 9.73 -4.64
N MET A 377 -24.88 10.08 -3.57
CA MET A 377 -26.36 10.05 -3.59
C MET A 377 -26.94 11.02 -4.61
N PHE A 378 -26.33 12.20 -4.82
CA PHE A 378 -26.77 13.13 -5.87
C PHE A 378 -26.53 12.57 -7.27
N ALA A 379 -25.43 11.86 -7.50
CA ALA A 379 -25.19 11.16 -8.75
C ALA A 379 -26.25 10.08 -8.98
N MET A 380 -26.56 9.27 -7.95
CA MET A 380 -27.61 8.26 -8.02
C MET A 380 -29.00 8.88 -8.24
N LEU A 381 -29.26 10.05 -7.67
CA LEU A 381 -30.50 10.80 -7.94
C LEU A 381 -30.64 11.13 -9.43
N ALA A 382 -29.53 11.57 -10.07
CA ALA A 382 -29.54 11.83 -11.51
C ALA A 382 -29.85 10.57 -12.34
N PHE A 383 -29.22 9.42 -12.01
CA PHE A 383 -29.53 8.14 -12.66
C PHE A 383 -30.96 7.68 -12.39
N SER A 384 -31.54 8.04 -11.24
CA SER A 384 -32.91 7.65 -10.87
C SER A 384 -34.00 8.19 -11.82
N PHE A 385 -33.73 9.29 -12.52
CA PHE A 385 -34.63 9.76 -13.58
C PHE A 385 -34.73 8.75 -14.73
N GLY A 386 -33.68 8.02 -15.04
CA GLY A 386 -33.71 6.94 -16.01
C GLY A 386 -34.68 5.82 -15.64
N PHE A 387 -34.78 5.49 -14.34
CA PHE A 387 -35.71 4.45 -13.85
C PHE A 387 -37.18 4.86 -13.94
N LEU A 388 -37.48 6.15 -14.04
CA LEU A 388 -38.84 6.67 -14.17
C LEU A 388 -39.33 6.71 -15.61
N ILE A 389 -38.49 6.49 -16.62
CA ILE A 389 -38.86 6.57 -18.03
C ILE A 389 -39.97 5.55 -18.36
N LEU A 390 -39.74 4.26 -18.02
CA LEU A 390 -40.73 3.21 -18.30
C LEU A 390 -42.04 3.41 -17.52
N PRO A 391 -42.02 3.71 -16.22
CA PRO A 391 -43.23 4.10 -15.47
C PRO A 391 -43.99 5.27 -16.09
N ALA A 392 -43.29 6.33 -16.53
CA ALA A 392 -43.91 7.49 -17.14
C ALA A 392 -44.58 7.16 -18.47
N VAL A 393 -43.88 6.39 -19.33
CA VAL A 393 -44.46 5.92 -20.60
C VAL A 393 -45.67 5.01 -20.35
N GLY A 394 -45.54 4.09 -19.37
CA GLY A 394 -46.65 3.22 -18.98
C GLY A 394 -47.86 3.99 -18.47
N LEU A 395 -47.65 5.01 -17.61
CA LEU A 395 -48.72 5.87 -17.11
C LEU A 395 -49.38 6.66 -18.25
N MET A 396 -48.56 7.22 -19.16
CA MET A 396 -49.04 7.95 -20.32
C MET A 396 -49.88 7.04 -21.22
N TYR A 397 -49.44 5.84 -21.50
CA TYR A 397 -50.19 4.85 -22.25
C TYR A 397 -51.53 4.51 -21.59
N LEU A 398 -51.53 4.24 -20.28
CA LEU A 398 -52.75 3.96 -19.53
C LEU A 398 -53.73 5.15 -19.51
N TYR A 399 -53.21 6.36 -19.43
CA TYR A 399 -54.03 7.58 -19.52
C TYR A 399 -54.77 7.71 -20.84
N PHE A 400 -54.14 7.38 -21.98
CA PHE A 400 -54.77 7.44 -23.29
C PHE A 400 -55.61 6.19 -23.62
N ALA A 401 -55.19 5.02 -23.17
CA ALA A 401 -55.84 3.75 -23.53
C ALA A 401 -57.00 3.35 -22.57
N ASN A 402 -56.88 3.72 -21.28
CA ASN A 402 -57.85 3.28 -20.25
C ASN A 402 -57.97 4.27 -19.11
N THR A 403 -58.38 5.51 -19.39
CA THR A 403 -58.60 6.58 -18.40
C THR A 403 -59.51 6.14 -17.27
N THR A 404 -60.55 5.35 -17.56
CA THR A 404 -61.51 4.84 -16.61
C THR A 404 -60.84 4.00 -15.50
N ALA A 405 -59.76 3.28 -15.80
CA ALA A 405 -59.05 2.51 -14.78
C ALA A 405 -58.33 3.40 -13.76
N ILE A 406 -57.84 4.56 -14.19
CA ILE A 406 -57.20 5.56 -13.35
C ILE A 406 -58.26 6.28 -12.50
N GLU A 407 -59.37 6.73 -13.12
CA GLU A 407 -60.48 7.42 -12.45
C GLU A 407 -61.19 6.56 -11.40
N GLN A 408 -61.24 5.24 -11.62
CA GLN A 408 -61.80 4.26 -10.70
C GLN A 408 -60.83 3.74 -9.66
N ASP A 409 -59.63 4.30 -9.56
CA ASP A 409 -58.59 3.91 -8.61
C ASP A 409 -58.28 2.38 -8.59
N LYS A 410 -58.24 1.75 -9.79
CA LYS A 410 -58.01 0.32 -9.91
C LYS A 410 -56.61 -0.07 -9.48
N GLN A 411 -56.45 -0.92 -8.48
CA GLN A 411 -55.13 -1.35 -7.91
C GLN A 411 -54.14 -1.90 -8.92
N TRP A 412 -54.58 -2.55 -10.00
CA TRP A 412 -53.69 -3.08 -11.02
C TRP A 412 -52.86 -1.98 -11.73
N VAL A 413 -53.37 -0.72 -11.78
CA VAL A 413 -52.63 0.43 -12.32
C VAL A 413 -51.41 0.72 -11.49
N GLU A 414 -51.54 0.77 -10.14
CA GLU A 414 -50.45 0.93 -9.20
C GLU A 414 -49.38 -0.16 -9.44
N TRP A 415 -49.79 -1.44 -9.45
CA TRP A 415 -48.90 -2.56 -9.67
C TRP A 415 -48.16 -2.47 -10.99
N THR A 416 -48.84 -2.15 -12.08
CA THR A 416 -48.22 -2.03 -13.41
C THR A 416 -47.13 -0.97 -13.41
N ILE A 417 -47.39 0.22 -12.88
CA ILE A 417 -46.42 1.32 -12.87
C ILE A 417 -45.22 1.01 -11.98
N VAL A 418 -45.43 0.41 -10.81
CA VAL A 418 -44.38 0.06 -9.89
C VAL A 418 -43.50 -1.09 -10.46
N LEU A 419 -44.12 -2.10 -11.06
CA LEU A 419 -43.38 -3.19 -11.72
C LEU A 419 -42.55 -2.70 -12.93
N LEU A 420 -43.06 -1.70 -13.68
CA LEU A 420 -42.29 -1.05 -14.74
C LEU A 420 -41.08 -0.32 -14.18
N CYS A 421 -41.16 0.28 -12.98
CA CYS A 421 -40.01 0.89 -12.30
C CYS A 421 -38.97 -0.16 -11.90
N VAL A 422 -39.40 -1.26 -11.27
CA VAL A 422 -38.51 -2.36 -10.89
C VAL A 422 -37.83 -2.99 -12.11
N GLY A 423 -38.60 -3.21 -13.18
CA GLY A 423 -38.06 -3.71 -14.47
C GLY A 423 -37.03 -2.76 -15.07
N SER A 424 -37.28 -1.43 -15.00
CA SER A 424 -36.32 -0.42 -15.43
C SER A 424 -35.03 -0.47 -14.58
N GLN A 425 -35.15 -0.61 -13.27
CA GLN A 425 -34.01 -0.79 -12.37
C GLN A 425 -33.20 -2.04 -12.74
N MET A 426 -33.84 -3.19 -12.98
CA MET A 426 -33.16 -4.43 -13.38
C MET A 426 -32.42 -4.31 -14.73
N ILE A 427 -32.84 -3.44 -15.62
CA ILE A 427 -32.18 -3.18 -16.91
C ILE A 427 -30.94 -2.28 -16.74
N PHE A 428 -31.05 -1.21 -15.97
CA PHE A 428 -30.03 -0.17 -15.92
C PHE A 428 -29.06 -0.32 -14.73
N LEU A 429 -29.49 -0.92 -13.62
CA LEU A 429 -28.67 -1.03 -12.40
C LEU A 429 -27.38 -1.86 -12.61
N PRO A 430 -27.36 -2.97 -13.39
CA PRO A 430 -26.15 -3.72 -13.62
C PRO A 430 -24.98 -2.86 -14.17
N SER A 431 -25.25 -1.97 -15.13
CA SER A 431 -24.23 -1.08 -15.68
C SER A 431 -23.82 0.05 -14.75
N ILE A 432 -24.65 0.41 -13.75
CA ILE A 432 -24.31 1.42 -12.75
C ILE A 432 -23.48 0.81 -11.61
N LEU A 433 -23.78 -0.44 -11.23
CA LEU A 433 -23.09 -1.16 -10.16
C LEU A 433 -21.81 -1.89 -10.62
N ASP A 434 -21.48 -1.78 -11.90
CA ASP A 434 -20.20 -2.26 -12.42
C ASP A 434 -19.06 -1.27 -12.13
N GLY A 435 -17.83 -1.77 -12.04
CA GLY A 435 -16.65 -0.92 -11.78
C GLY A 435 -16.52 -0.47 -10.31
N PRO A 436 -16.41 0.85 -10.01
CA PRO A 436 -16.06 1.34 -8.66
C PRO A 436 -16.96 0.87 -7.54
N PHE A 437 -18.24 0.65 -7.80
CA PHE A 437 -19.19 0.16 -6.80
C PHE A 437 -18.77 -1.19 -6.21
N GLN A 438 -18.22 -2.10 -7.05
CA GLN A 438 -17.83 -3.45 -6.62
C GLN A 438 -16.76 -3.44 -5.51
N TYR A 439 -15.97 -2.40 -5.46
CA TYR A 439 -14.85 -2.26 -4.53
C TYR A 439 -15.12 -1.34 -3.34
N LEU A 440 -16.06 -0.40 -3.51
CA LEU A 440 -16.37 0.57 -2.47
C LEU A 440 -17.52 0.15 -1.57
N ALA A 441 -18.42 -0.66 -2.11
CA ALA A 441 -19.57 -1.10 -1.37
C ALA A 441 -19.26 -2.36 -0.55
N PRO A 442 -19.91 -2.51 0.62
CA PRO A 442 -19.74 -3.69 1.45
C PRO A 442 -20.20 -4.97 0.72
N THR A 443 -19.61 -6.10 1.09
CA THR A 443 -19.82 -7.40 0.43
C THR A 443 -21.29 -7.82 0.33
N TYR A 444 -22.12 -7.43 1.29
CA TYR A 444 -23.56 -7.68 1.22
C TYR A 444 -24.30 -6.90 0.12
N LEU A 445 -23.67 -5.87 -0.49
CA LEU A 445 -24.20 -5.14 -1.64
C LEU A 445 -23.60 -5.60 -2.98
N THR A 446 -22.46 -6.32 -2.97
CA THR A 446 -21.67 -6.65 -4.17
C THR A 446 -21.64 -8.13 -4.56
N PHE A 447 -22.43 -8.96 -3.90
CA PHE A 447 -22.52 -10.38 -4.24
C PHE A 447 -23.04 -10.63 -5.69
N GLN A 448 -22.69 -11.77 -6.26
CA GLN A 448 -23.09 -12.13 -7.61
C GLN A 448 -24.62 -12.08 -7.79
N GLY A 449 -25.10 -11.27 -8.73
CA GLY A 449 -26.54 -11.05 -8.97
C GLY A 449 -27.17 -9.94 -8.11
N ALA A 450 -26.40 -9.24 -7.28
CA ALA A 450 -26.87 -8.15 -6.43
C ALA A 450 -27.70 -7.10 -7.19
N ALA A 451 -27.29 -6.75 -8.42
CA ALA A 451 -27.99 -5.79 -9.27
C ALA A 451 -29.44 -6.18 -9.62
N TYR A 452 -29.79 -7.45 -9.54
CA TYR A 452 -31.15 -7.96 -9.77
C TYR A 452 -31.89 -8.21 -8.46
N VAL A 453 -31.19 -8.60 -7.42
CA VAL A 453 -31.80 -8.93 -6.10
C VAL A 453 -32.20 -7.66 -5.35
N TRP A 454 -31.35 -6.64 -5.35
CA TRP A 454 -31.63 -5.40 -4.61
C TRP A 454 -32.88 -4.65 -5.08
N PRO A 455 -33.20 -4.50 -6.39
CA PRO A 455 -34.47 -3.91 -6.81
C PRO A 455 -35.69 -4.62 -6.22
N ILE A 456 -35.66 -5.95 -6.11
CA ILE A 456 -36.74 -6.73 -5.53
C ILE A 456 -36.86 -6.48 -4.02
N ILE A 457 -35.74 -6.52 -3.30
CA ILE A 457 -35.74 -6.25 -1.85
C ILE A 457 -36.22 -4.82 -1.56
N ILE A 458 -35.68 -3.84 -2.28
CA ILE A 458 -36.07 -2.43 -2.14
C ILE A 458 -37.57 -2.23 -2.45
N PHE A 459 -38.06 -2.92 -3.49
CA PHE A 459 -39.49 -2.92 -3.81
C PHE A 459 -40.30 -3.46 -2.63
N LEU A 460 -39.97 -4.62 -2.08
CA LEU A 460 -40.69 -5.22 -0.98
C LEU A 460 -40.67 -4.34 0.28
N VAL A 461 -39.53 -3.75 0.61
CA VAL A 461 -39.39 -2.84 1.76
C VAL A 461 -40.20 -1.55 1.53
N SER A 462 -40.08 -0.92 0.36
CA SER A 462 -40.81 0.29 0.01
C SER A 462 -42.32 0.04 -0.02
N PHE A 463 -42.75 -1.13 -0.51
CA PHE A 463 -44.16 -1.54 -0.50
C PHE A 463 -44.70 -1.68 0.93
N MET A 464 -43.97 -2.37 1.81
CA MET A 464 -44.39 -2.49 3.22
C MET A 464 -44.46 -1.11 3.88
N ILE A 465 -43.46 -0.25 3.73
CA ILE A 465 -43.47 1.10 4.30
C ILE A 465 -44.64 1.93 3.75
N SER A 466 -44.88 1.83 2.44
CA SER A 466 -45.99 2.61 1.82
C SER A 466 -47.34 2.25 2.39
N ARG A 467 -47.60 0.98 2.70
CA ARG A 467 -48.89 0.53 3.32
C ARG A 467 -49.15 1.14 4.69
N PHE A 468 -48.07 1.41 5.47
CA PHE A 468 -48.22 2.11 6.76
C PHE A 468 -48.40 3.64 6.63
N GLY A 469 -47.90 4.23 5.52
CA GLY A 469 -47.93 5.68 5.29
C GLY A 469 -49.08 6.19 4.43
N GLN A 470 -49.73 5.30 3.67
CA GLN A 470 -50.84 5.65 2.77
C GLN A 470 -52.12 6.03 3.55
N ASP A 471 -52.80 7.05 3.06
CA ASP A 471 -54.14 7.44 3.51
C ASP A 471 -55.20 6.76 2.65
N GLN A 472 -56.32 6.38 3.25
CA GLN A 472 -57.42 5.73 2.52
C GLN A 472 -58.06 6.66 1.47
N GLU A 473 -57.96 7.97 1.68
CA GLU A 473 -58.50 8.99 0.79
C GLU A 473 -57.60 9.30 -0.42
N TRP A 474 -56.39 8.71 -0.49
CA TRP A 474 -55.48 8.98 -1.60
C TRP A 474 -55.94 8.30 -2.90
N THR A 475 -55.83 9.07 -3.99
CA THR A 475 -56.00 8.53 -5.33
C THR A 475 -54.92 7.54 -5.68
N ILE A 476 -55.16 6.69 -6.67
CA ILE A 476 -54.19 5.70 -7.13
C ILE A 476 -52.88 6.37 -7.55
N LEU A 477 -52.91 7.54 -8.19
CA LEU A 477 -51.71 8.28 -8.58
C LEU A 477 -50.90 8.76 -7.38
N GLN A 478 -51.58 9.24 -6.32
CA GLN A 478 -50.87 9.65 -5.10
C GLN A 478 -50.20 8.48 -4.39
N ARG A 479 -50.88 7.33 -4.32
CA ARG A 479 -50.28 6.08 -3.75
C ARG A 479 -49.11 5.61 -4.55
N THR A 480 -49.25 5.54 -5.87
CA THR A 480 -48.17 5.13 -6.79
C THR A 480 -46.96 6.07 -6.68
N SER A 481 -47.18 7.40 -6.71
CA SER A 481 -46.12 8.39 -6.58
C SER A 481 -45.38 8.29 -5.25
N TYR A 482 -46.12 8.08 -4.14
CA TYR A 482 -45.50 7.89 -2.82
C TYR A 482 -44.64 6.61 -2.76
N GLN A 483 -45.15 5.50 -3.30
CA GLN A 483 -44.39 4.24 -3.36
C GLN A 483 -43.17 4.32 -4.25
N LEU A 484 -43.26 4.96 -5.44
CA LEU A 484 -42.10 5.21 -6.30
C LEU A 484 -41.06 6.10 -5.61
N GLY A 485 -41.51 7.16 -4.94
CA GLY A 485 -40.65 8.05 -4.18
C GLY A 485 -39.91 7.33 -3.06
N LEU A 486 -40.60 6.44 -2.33
CA LEU A 486 -39.94 5.58 -1.31
C LEU A 486 -38.95 4.59 -1.93
N ASN A 487 -39.33 3.92 -3.01
CA ASN A 487 -38.46 2.96 -3.69
C ASN A 487 -37.18 3.64 -4.17
N LEU A 488 -37.28 4.74 -4.90
CA LEU A 488 -36.15 5.50 -5.37
C LEU A 488 -35.31 6.11 -4.22
N GLY A 489 -35.97 6.62 -3.19
CA GLY A 489 -35.33 7.14 -2.00
C GLY A 489 -34.45 6.09 -1.31
N ILE A 490 -34.99 4.89 -1.04
CA ILE A 490 -34.24 3.79 -0.43
C ILE A 490 -33.06 3.39 -1.33
N LEU A 491 -33.29 3.29 -2.64
CA LEU A 491 -32.25 2.94 -3.60
C LEU A 491 -31.12 3.97 -3.63
N ILE A 492 -31.44 5.27 -3.64
CA ILE A 492 -30.46 6.37 -3.61
C ILE A 492 -29.64 6.34 -2.31
N PHE A 493 -30.30 6.18 -1.16
CA PHE A 493 -29.60 6.16 0.12
C PHE A 493 -28.75 4.89 0.32
N LEU A 494 -29.20 3.72 -0.20
CA LEU A 494 -28.51 2.44 -0.02
C LEU A 494 -27.31 2.28 -0.96
N LEU A 495 -27.46 2.63 -2.23
CA LEU A 495 -26.45 2.39 -3.26
C LEU A 495 -25.64 3.64 -3.61
N GLY A 496 -26.26 4.82 -3.53
CA GLY A 496 -25.66 6.09 -3.90
C GLY A 496 -24.31 6.40 -3.22
N PRO A 497 -24.10 6.11 -1.92
CA PRO A 497 -22.84 6.35 -1.20
C PRO A 497 -21.62 5.71 -1.84
N TYR A 498 -21.81 4.70 -2.68
CA TYR A 498 -20.74 3.84 -3.21
C TYR A 498 -20.57 3.96 -4.74
N ILE A 499 -21.21 4.93 -5.40
CA ILE A 499 -21.16 5.07 -6.88
C ILE A 499 -20.00 5.93 -7.37
N LEU A 500 -19.47 6.82 -6.52
CA LEU A 500 -18.42 7.79 -6.89
C LEU A 500 -17.13 7.53 -6.16
#